data_48876baa2336371c1c4761615c59da31
#
_entry.id   48876baa2336371c1c4761615c59da31
#
_cell.length_a   1.000
_cell.length_b   1.000
_cell.length_c   1.000
_cell.angle_alpha   90.00
_cell.angle_beta   90.00
_cell.angle_gamma   90.00
#
_symmetry.space_group_name_H-M   'P 1'
#
loop_
_entity.id
_entity.type
_entity.pdbx_description
1 polymer ?
#
loop_
_entity_poly.entity_id
_entity_poly.type
_entity_poly.pdbx_seq_one_letter_code
_entity_poly.pdbx_strand_id
1 'polypeptide(L)'
;MQDSILIVGAGFAGAVHARELAENGYNVTVIDKRDHIAGNCFDYVDSSGVRIHKYGPHLFHTSNKSVFDYLSRFTDWVRYEHKVVVKLDNDLHVPLPINLDTVNTIFNKSFDNEKDVISYINELSIKINNIKNAEDWLYSKIGERLTNTFYRPYTKKMWNLDLTELSYSVVKRIKFNYSTENRYFPNDQIQYLPLNGYTSLFEKIYDHENIQIFLDEKFDKNLLKEYSFCFNSMPIDEFYDYQYGHLP
;
A
#
# COMPACT_ATOMS: atom_id res chain seq x y z
N MET A 1 7.97 -37.22 14.50
CA MET A 1 7.57 -36.67 13.18
C MET A 1 7.75 -35.17 13.28
N GLN A 2 8.46 -34.57 12.36
CA GLN A 2 8.62 -33.11 12.32
C GLN A 2 7.25 -32.52 12.03
N ASP A 3 6.80 -31.53 12.83
CA ASP A 3 5.50 -30.91 12.65
C ASP A 3 5.40 -30.26 11.27
N SER A 4 4.36 -30.60 10.51
CA SER A 4 4.08 -30.03 9.21
C SER A 4 3.14 -28.82 9.36
N ILE A 5 3.48 -27.72 8.72
CA ILE A 5 2.75 -26.45 8.83
C ILE A 5 2.22 -26.05 7.46
N LEU A 6 0.93 -25.72 7.42
CA LEU A 6 0.28 -25.16 6.23
C LEU A 6 0.28 -23.63 6.29
N ILE A 7 0.64 -23.01 5.18
CA ILE A 7 0.49 -21.56 4.98
C ILE A 7 -0.40 -21.32 3.77
N VAL A 8 -1.47 -20.58 3.97
CA VAL A 8 -2.40 -20.19 2.92
C VAL A 8 -2.14 -18.75 2.50
N GLY A 9 -1.69 -18.59 1.28
CA GLY A 9 -1.32 -17.31 0.67
C GLY A 9 0.19 -17.13 0.53
N ALA A 10 0.67 -16.97 -0.71
CA ALA A 10 2.08 -16.79 -1.05
C ALA A 10 2.53 -15.33 -1.17
N GLY A 11 1.84 -14.39 -0.47
CA GLY A 11 2.25 -13.00 -0.32
C GLY A 11 3.23 -12.80 0.84
N PHE A 12 3.52 -11.54 1.23
CA PHE A 12 4.51 -11.24 2.29
C PHE A 12 4.25 -11.94 3.62
N ALA A 13 3.00 -11.96 4.09
CA ALA A 13 2.68 -12.63 5.35
C ALA A 13 3.07 -14.12 5.29
N GLY A 14 2.64 -14.81 4.22
CA GLY A 14 2.99 -16.23 4.04
C GLY A 14 4.49 -16.47 3.86
N ALA A 15 5.16 -15.64 3.07
CA ALA A 15 6.59 -15.79 2.79
C ALA A 15 7.45 -15.66 4.06
N VAL A 16 7.18 -14.65 4.88
CA VAL A 16 7.93 -14.43 6.12
C VAL A 16 7.68 -15.57 7.11
N HIS A 17 6.42 -15.99 7.30
CA HIS A 17 6.11 -17.12 8.17
C HIS A 17 6.77 -18.41 7.65
N ALA A 18 6.71 -18.66 6.34
CA ALA A 18 7.32 -19.85 5.76
C ALA A 18 8.83 -19.89 6.02
N ARG A 19 9.51 -18.78 5.77
CA ARG A 19 10.96 -18.70 5.96
C ARG A 19 11.37 -18.87 7.41
N GLU A 20 10.73 -18.14 8.32
CA GLU A 20 11.04 -18.23 9.76
C GLU A 20 10.80 -19.64 10.31
N LEU A 21 9.69 -20.26 9.95
CA LEU A 21 9.37 -21.63 10.39
C LEU A 21 10.35 -22.64 9.81
N ALA A 22 10.68 -22.54 8.53
CA ALA A 22 11.62 -23.43 7.88
C ALA A 22 13.04 -23.34 8.46
N GLU A 23 13.52 -22.12 8.77
CA GLU A 23 14.80 -21.91 9.45
C GLU A 23 14.81 -22.46 10.89
N ASN A 24 13.63 -22.61 11.51
CA ASN A 24 13.47 -23.28 12.80
C ASN A 24 13.21 -24.79 12.70
N GLY A 25 13.36 -25.37 11.50
CA GLY A 25 13.33 -26.82 11.28
C GLY A 25 11.94 -27.41 11.03
N TYR A 26 10.89 -26.59 10.84
CA TYR A 26 9.58 -27.09 10.47
C TYR A 26 9.49 -27.38 8.97
N ASN A 27 8.71 -28.41 8.60
CA ASN A 27 8.32 -28.62 7.20
C ASN A 27 7.12 -27.73 6.87
N VAL A 28 7.26 -26.86 5.88
CA VAL A 28 6.26 -25.85 5.53
C VAL A 28 5.73 -26.10 4.13
N THR A 29 4.41 -26.20 4.03
CA THR A 29 3.69 -26.22 2.76
C THR A 29 2.98 -24.89 2.57
N VAL A 30 3.25 -24.21 1.47
CA VAL A 30 2.59 -22.95 1.10
C VAL A 30 1.66 -23.22 -0.09
N ILE A 31 0.42 -22.78 0.01
CA ILE A 31 -0.54 -22.84 -1.10
C ILE A 31 -1.03 -21.46 -1.45
N ASP A 32 -1.24 -21.18 -2.74
CA ASP A 32 -1.91 -19.95 -3.20
C ASP A 32 -2.83 -20.29 -4.38
N LYS A 33 -4.01 -19.66 -4.39
CA LYS A 33 -4.99 -19.80 -5.47
C LYS A 33 -4.57 -19.14 -6.79
N ARG A 34 -3.51 -18.34 -6.79
CA ARG A 34 -2.91 -17.69 -7.97
C ARG A 34 -1.83 -18.60 -8.57
N ASP A 35 -1.55 -18.34 -9.83
CA ASP A 35 -0.49 -18.97 -10.62
C ASP A 35 0.93 -18.43 -10.31
N HIS A 36 1.08 -17.59 -9.29
CA HIS A 36 2.34 -16.92 -8.95
C HIS A 36 2.47 -16.65 -7.46
N ILE A 37 3.70 -16.56 -6.97
CA ILE A 37 4.08 -16.06 -5.64
C ILE A 37 4.00 -14.53 -5.58
N ALA A 38 4.41 -13.97 -4.45
CA ALA A 38 4.48 -12.53 -4.14
C ALA A 38 3.13 -11.82 -3.96
N GLY A 39 2.00 -12.51 -4.09
CA GLY A 39 0.68 -11.94 -3.86
C GLY A 39 0.44 -10.67 -4.69
N ASN A 40 0.05 -9.57 -4.06
CA ASN A 40 -0.16 -8.28 -4.74
C ASN A 40 1.15 -7.58 -5.14
N CYS A 41 2.30 -8.01 -4.61
CA CYS A 41 3.60 -7.46 -5.00
C CYS A 41 4.17 -8.10 -6.26
N PHE A 42 3.48 -9.06 -6.86
CA PHE A 42 3.95 -9.76 -8.05
C PHE A 42 4.29 -8.77 -9.17
N ASP A 43 5.51 -8.89 -9.67
CA ASP A 43 6.04 -8.14 -10.78
C ASP A 43 6.74 -9.05 -11.79
N TYR A 44 6.88 -8.59 -13.01
CA TYR A 44 7.57 -9.28 -14.09
C TYR A 44 8.17 -8.27 -15.06
N VAL A 45 9.12 -8.71 -15.87
CA VAL A 45 9.66 -7.91 -16.96
C VAL A 45 8.92 -8.27 -18.23
N ASP A 46 8.37 -7.27 -18.91
CA ASP A 46 7.66 -7.47 -20.18
C ASP A 46 8.62 -7.65 -21.37
N SER A 47 8.07 -7.86 -22.55
CA SER A 47 8.84 -8.06 -23.78
C SER A 47 9.68 -6.85 -24.22
N SER A 48 9.40 -5.67 -23.69
CA SER A 48 10.18 -4.45 -23.94
C SER A 48 11.28 -4.21 -22.90
N GLY A 49 11.41 -5.08 -21.92
CA GLY A 49 12.39 -4.96 -20.84
C GLY A 49 11.92 -4.07 -19.68
N VAL A 50 10.65 -3.68 -19.66
CA VAL A 50 10.07 -2.85 -18.59
C VAL A 50 9.52 -3.73 -17.48
N ARG A 51 9.83 -3.40 -16.22
CA ARG A 51 9.26 -4.08 -15.06
C ARG A 51 7.84 -3.60 -14.80
N ILE A 52 6.92 -4.53 -14.78
CA ILE A 52 5.48 -4.30 -14.57
C ILE A 52 5.07 -4.86 -13.22
N HIS A 53 4.45 -4.01 -12.39
CA HIS A 53 3.74 -4.43 -11.18
C HIS A 53 2.31 -4.79 -11.57
N LYS A 54 1.96 -6.08 -11.55
CA LYS A 54 0.67 -6.60 -12.06
C LYS A 54 -0.55 -5.97 -11.35
N TYR A 55 -0.44 -5.69 -10.06
CA TYR A 55 -1.55 -5.21 -9.21
C TYR A 55 -1.39 -3.77 -8.75
N GLY A 56 -0.66 -2.97 -9.51
CA GLY A 56 -0.33 -1.59 -9.16
C GLY A 56 1.03 -1.46 -8.44
N PRO A 57 1.58 -0.24 -8.37
CA PRO A 57 2.92 -0.02 -7.84
C PRO A 57 2.99 -0.35 -6.35
N HIS A 58 3.90 -1.21 -5.98
CA HIS A 58 4.28 -1.48 -4.59
C HIS A 58 5.64 -0.84 -4.32
N LEU A 59 5.71 -0.07 -3.24
CA LEU A 59 6.89 0.68 -2.84
C LEU A 59 7.27 0.26 -1.43
N PHE A 60 8.51 -0.16 -1.24
CA PHE A 60 8.99 -0.49 0.08
C PHE A 60 9.38 0.78 0.81
N HIS A 61 8.65 1.10 1.85
CA HIS A 61 8.96 2.24 2.72
C HIS A 61 8.72 1.89 4.19
N THR A 62 9.62 2.28 5.05
CA THR A 62 9.51 2.03 6.49
C THR A 62 10.48 2.90 7.28
N SER A 63 10.19 3.12 8.55
CA SER A 63 11.15 3.63 9.54
C SER A 63 11.70 2.51 10.44
N ASN A 64 11.23 1.27 10.26
CA ASN A 64 11.66 0.13 11.05
C ASN A 64 12.88 -0.54 10.40
N LYS A 65 14.05 -0.31 10.99
CA LYS A 65 15.31 -0.86 10.50
C LYS A 65 15.33 -2.41 10.52
N SER A 66 14.71 -3.05 11.50
CA SER A 66 14.74 -4.52 11.57
C SER A 66 14.00 -5.20 10.42
N VAL A 67 12.91 -4.57 9.92
CA VAL A 67 12.20 -5.04 8.73
C VAL A 67 13.08 -4.90 7.48
N PHE A 68 13.78 -3.78 7.35
CA PHE A 68 14.71 -3.56 6.23
C PHE A 68 15.87 -4.55 6.27
N ASP A 69 16.50 -4.74 7.45
CA ASP A 69 17.62 -5.66 7.62
C ASP A 69 17.20 -7.11 7.32
N TYR A 70 16.01 -7.51 7.75
CA TYR A 70 15.46 -8.83 7.44
C TYR A 70 15.33 -9.07 5.94
N LEU A 71 14.68 -8.17 5.23
CA LEU A 71 14.48 -8.30 3.79
C LEU A 71 15.78 -8.15 2.99
N SER A 72 16.76 -7.42 3.51
CA SER A 72 18.09 -7.28 2.90
C SER A 72 18.90 -8.57 2.86
N ARG A 73 18.46 -9.62 3.58
CA ARG A 73 19.01 -10.97 3.44
C ARG A 73 18.72 -11.57 2.05
N PHE A 74 17.67 -11.08 1.39
CA PHE A 74 17.10 -11.71 0.20
C PHE A 74 17.16 -10.83 -1.05
N THR A 75 17.58 -9.57 -0.94
CA THR A 75 17.70 -8.67 -2.10
C THR A 75 18.69 -7.56 -1.83
N ASP A 76 19.28 -7.06 -2.91
CA ASP A 76 19.89 -5.74 -2.95
C ASP A 76 18.82 -4.69 -3.23
N TRP A 77 19.11 -3.41 -2.93
CA TRP A 77 18.13 -2.36 -2.96
C TRP A 77 18.53 -1.22 -3.89
N VAL A 78 17.55 -0.65 -4.58
CA VAL A 78 17.67 0.63 -5.27
C VAL A 78 16.92 1.68 -4.48
N ARG A 79 17.59 2.78 -4.09
CA ARG A 79 16.91 3.88 -3.41
C ARG A 79 15.87 4.50 -4.33
N TYR A 80 14.65 4.62 -3.83
CA TYR A 80 13.53 5.17 -4.57
C TYR A 80 12.62 5.97 -3.65
N GLU A 81 12.66 7.29 -3.76
CA GLU A 81 11.78 8.20 -3.03
C GLU A 81 10.56 8.52 -3.89
N HIS A 82 9.40 8.04 -3.46
CA HIS A 82 8.18 8.21 -4.23
C HIS A 82 7.68 9.65 -4.20
N LYS A 83 7.46 10.19 -5.39
CA LYS A 83 6.89 11.51 -5.62
C LYS A 83 5.68 11.37 -6.52
N VAL A 84 4.57 11.99 -6.13
CA VAL A 84 3.35 12.01 -6.93
C VAL A 84 3.15 13.40 -7.50
N VAL A 85 2.81 13.46 -8.76
CA VAL A 85 2.50 14.69 -9.47
C VAL A 85 1.11 14.57 -10.08
N VAL A 86 0.29 15.58 -9.87
CA VAL A 86 -1.03 15.69 -10.50
C VAL A 86 -0.93 16.61 -11.70
N LYS A 87 -1.35 16.11 -12.85
CA LYS A 87 -1.54 16.90 -14.06
C LYS A 87 -2.94 17.51 -14.04
N LEU A 88 -3.01 18.83 -14.13
CA LEU A 88 -4.26 19.60 -14.22
C LEU A 88 -4.64 19.87 -15.67
N ASP A 89 -5.89 20.29 -15.92
CA ASP A 89 -6.46 20.49 -17.26
C ASP A 89 -5.68 21.47 -18.16
N ASN A 90 -4.97 22.42 -17.57
CA ASN A 90 -4.16 23.41 -18.28
C ASN A 90 -2.68 23.00 -18.42
N ASP A 91 -2.39 21.71 -18.38
CA ASP A 91 -1.04 21.13 -18.48
C ASP A 91 -0.10 21.50 -17.31
N LEU A 92 -0.61 22.11 -16.25
CA LEU A 92 0.14 22.36 -15.03
C LEU A 92 0.34 21.06 -14.24
N HIS A 93 1.52 20.93 -13.66
CA HIS A 93 1.88 19.79 -12.84
C HIS A 93 2.15 20.26 -11.41
N VAL A 94 1.48 19.67 -10.45
CA VAL A 94 1.61 20.04 -9.03
C VAL A 94 1.89 18.82 -8.16
N PRO A 95 2.68 18.96 -7.08
CA PRO A 95 2.94 17.87 -6.14
C PRO A 95 1.68 17.40 -5.41
N LEU A 96 1.67 16.09 -5.06
CA LEU A 96 0.74 15.50 -4.13
C LEU A 96 1.53 14.58 -3.15
N PRO A 97 1.30 14.63 -1.83
CA PRO A 97 0.29 15.40 -1.08
C PRO A 97 0.40 16.92 -1.27
N ILE A 98 -0.74 17.60 -1.07
CA ILE A 98 -0.79 19.07 -1.19
C ILE A 98 0.29 19.69 -0.31
N ASN A 99 1.15 20.50 -0.92
CA ASN A 99 2.25 21.21 -0.28
C ASN A 99 2.24 22.71 -0.63
N LEU A 100 3.26 23.45 -0.21
CA LEU A 100 3.42 24.89 -0.47
C LEU A 100 3.36 25.20 -1.98
N ASP A 101 4.07 24.43 -2.81
CA ASP A 101 4.11 24.64 -4.26
C ASP A 101 2.75 24.39 -4.90
N THR A 102 2.02 23.39 -4.41
CA THR A 102 0.64 23.11 -4.84
C THR A 102 -0.28 24.30 -4.57
N VAL A 103 -0.22 24.84 -3.33
CA VAL A 103 -1.06 25.99 -2.94
C VAL A 103 -0.69 27.23 -3.76
N ASN A 104 0.60 27.51 -3.91
CA ASN A 104 1.06 28.65 -4.71
C ASN A 104 0.55 28.57 -6.16
N THR A 105 0.67 27.38 -6.77
CA THR A 105 0.23 27.16 -8.16
C THR A 105 -1.28 27.29 -8.33
N ILE A 106 -2.07 26.65 -7.44
CA ILE A 106 -3.55 26.64 -7.57
C ILE A 106 -4.16 28.03 -7.32
N PHE A 107 -3.59 28.80 -6.41
CA PHE A 107 -4.15 30.09 -6.01
C PHE A 107 -3.40 31.30 -6.58
N ASN A 108 -2.39 31.06 -7.43
CA ASN A 108 -1.52 32.09 -8.00
C ASN A 108 -0.93 33.00 -6.89
N LYS A 109 -0.33 32.34 -5.88
CA LYS A 109 0.33 32.98 -4.74
C LYS A 109 1.83 32.76 -4.81
N SER A 110 2.58 33.44 -3.93
CA SER A 110 4.03 33.35 -3.82
C SER A 110 4.44 33.26 -2.35
N PHE A 111 3.80 32.34 -1.62
CA PHE A 111 4.20 32.05 -0.24
C PHE A 111 5.59 31.40 -0.25
N ASP A 112 6.42 31.78 0.71
CA ASP A 112 7.79 31.27 0.88
C ASP A 112 7.99 30.50 2.19
N ASN A 113 6.95 30.44 3.03
CA ASN A 113 6.99 29.76 4.32
C ASN A 113 5.67 29.07 4.65
N GLU A 114 5.75 28.05 5.50
CA GLU A 114 4.59 27.25 5.92
C GLU A 114 3.52 28.03 6.67
N LYS A 115 3.93 29.02 7.47
CA LYS A 115 3.03 29.77 8.34
C LYS A 115 2.01 30.56 7.54
N ASP A 116 2.44 31.20 6.46
CA ASP A 116 1.55 31.96 5.60
C ASP A 116 0.60 31.07 4.81
N VAL A 117 1.11 29.91 4.35
CA VAL A 117 0.26 28.89 3.70
C VAL A 117 -0.80 28.38 4.67
N ILE A 118 -0.43 28.04 5.90
CA ILE A 118 -1.38 27.57 6.93
C ILE A 118 -2.44 28.62 7.21
N SER A 119 -2.03 29.89 7.37
CA SER A 119 -2.97 31.00 7.57
C SER A 119 -3.97 31.11 6.43
N TYR A 120 -3.48 31.08 5.20
CA TYR A 120 -4.30 31.15 4.01
C TYR A 120 -5.27 29.96 3.87
N ILE A 121 -4.80 28.75 4.12
CA ILE A 121 -5.66 27.56 4.09
C ILE A 121 -6.74 27.62 5.18
N ASN A 122 -6.42 28.13 6.37
CA ASN A 122 -7.41 28.33 7.43
C ASN A 122 -8.50 29.35 7.04
N GLU A 123 -8.18 30.37 6.26
CA GLU A 123 -9.18 31.32 5.71
C GLU A 123 -10.10 30.65 4.68
N LEU A 124 -9.58 29.70 3.90
CA LEU A 124 -10.35 28.93 2.90
C LEU A 124 -11.18 27.81 3.51
N SER A 125 -10.83 27.37 4.70
CA SER A 125 -11.51 26.26 5.38
C SER A 125 -12.92 26.65 5.83
N ILE A 126 -13.86 25.70 5.73
CA ILE A 126 -15.25 25.91 6.10
C ILE A 126 -15.47 25.37 7.52
N LYS A 127 -16.00 26.20 8.42
CA LYS A 127 -16.37 25.74 9.77
C LYS A 127 -17.57 24.81 9.70
N ILE A 128 -17.34 23.51 9.94
CA ILE A 128 -18.39 22.49 9.98
C ILE A 128 -18.42 21.87 11.37
N ASN A 129 -19.51 22.06 12.10
CA ASN A 129 -19.63 21.61 13.48
C ASN A 129 -19.88 20.10 13.61
N ASN A 130 -20.48 19.48 12.60
CA ASN A 130 -20.77 18.06 12.59
C ASN A 130 -20.32 17.42 11.28
N ILE A 131 -19.16 16.79 11.29
CA ILE A 131 -18.57 16.12 10.13
C ILE A 131 -19.28 14.79 9.92
N LYS A 132 -19.98 14.63 8.81
CA LYS A 132 -20.76 13.44 8.47
C LYS A 132 -20.04 12.51 7.48
N ASN A 133 -19.21 13.07 6.59
CA ASN A 133 -18.62 12.37 5.47
C ASN A 133 -17.23 12.93 5.11
N ALA A 134 -16.62 12.40 4.06
CA ALA A 134 -15.30 12.80 3.60
C ALA A 134 -15.27 14.23 3.03
N GLU A 135 -16.35 14.70 2.39
CA GLU A 135 -16.46 16.07 1.87
C GLU A 135 -16.42 17.09 3.00
N ASP A 136 -17.26 16.91 4.02
CA ASP A 136 -17.29 17.80 5.20
C ASP A 136 -15.92 17.92 5.84
N TRP A 137 -15.24 16.78 5.99
CA TRP A 137 -13.91 16.77 6.60
C TRP A 137 -12.90 17.53 5.76
N LEU A 138 -12.84 17.28 4.45
CA LEU A 138 -11.92 17.96 3.54
C LEU A 138 -12.21 19.46 3.47
N TYR A 139 -13.47 19.87 3.34
CA TYR A 139 -13.85 21.26 3.34
C TYR A 139 -13.43 21.97 4.64
N SER A 140 -13.53 21.28 5.78
CA SER A 140 -13.09 21.82 7.07
C SER A 140 -11.58 21.94 7.22
N LYS A 141 -10.80 21.27 6.36
CA LYS A 141 -9.32 21.25 6.43
C LYS A 141 -8.64 22.08 5.36
N ILE A 142 -9.10 22.00 4.13
CA ILE A 142 -8.42 22.59 2.97
C ILE A 142 -9.34 23.43 2.07
N GLY A 143 -10.58 23.57 2.45
CA GLY A 143 -11.58 24.33 1.69
C GLY A 143 -12.05 23.63 0.42
N GLU A 144 -13.02 24.24 -0.23
CA GLU A 144 -13.74 23.65 -1.36
C GLU A 144 -12.85 23.46 -2.60
N ARG A 145 -12.06 24.48 -2.96
CA ARG A 145 -11.28 24.47 -4.20
C ARG A 145 -10.28 23.34 -4.26
N LEU A 146 -9.47 23.15 -3.22
CA LEU A 146 -8.50 22.06 -3.17
C LEU A 146 -9.18 20.69 -3.10
N THR A 147 -10.27 20.57 -2.36
CA THR A 147 -11.08 19.35 -2.29
C THR A 147 -11.60 18.94 -3.67
N ASN A 148 -12.22 19.87 -4.39
CA ASN A 148 -12.80 19.57 -5.69
C ASN A 148 -11.75 19.36 -6.79
N THR A 149 -10.59 20.01 -6.68
CA THR A 149 -9.49 19.83 -7.65
C THR A 149 -8.80 18.47 -7.50
N PHE A 150 -8.54 18.01 -6.28
CA PHE A 150 -7.69 16.84 -6.05
C PHE A 150 -8.46 15.62 -5.56
N TYR A 151 -9.27 15.77 -4.51
CA TYR A 151 -9.84 14.62 -3.79
C TYR A 151 -11.10 14.08 -4.44
N ARG A 152 -11.98 14.94 -4.93
CA ARG A 152 -13.22 14.48 -5.56
C ARG A 152 -12.98 13.61 -6.80
N PRO A 153 -12.18 14.04 -7.81
CA PRO A 153 -11.93 13.20 -8.98
C PRO A 153 -11.12 11.94 -8.64
N TYR A 154 -10.15 12.06 -7.73
CA TYR A 154 -9.37 10.90 -7.28
C TYR A 154 -10.25 9.85 -6.59
N THR A 155 -11.09 10.28 -5.66
CA THR A 155 -11.99 9.40 -4.91
C THR A 155 -13.00 8.73 -5.84
N LYS A 156 -13.58 9.49 -6.75
CA LYS A 156 -14.50 8.93 -7.76
C LYS A 156 -13.85 7.87 -8.62
N LYS A 157 -12.59 8.10 -9.04
CA LYS A 157 -11.81 7.13 -9.81
C LYS A 157 -11.50 5.86 -9.01
N MET A 158 -11.13 6.00 -7.74
CA MET A 158 -10.67 4.88 -6.92
C MET A 158 -11.79 4.03 -6.33
N TRP A 159 -12.90 4.66 -5.93
CA TRP A 159 -13.97 4.02 -5.19
C TRP A 159 -15.29 3.96 -5.96
N ASN A 160 -15.39 4.66 -7.08
CA ASN A 160 -16.64 4.91 -7.83
C ASN A 160 -17.76 5.54 -6.98
N LEU A 161 -17.41 6.16 -5.87
CA LEU A 161 -18.29 6.86 -4.94
C LEU A 161 -17.95 8.34 -4.90
N ASP A 162 -18.91 9.18 -4.52
CA ASP A 162 -18.66 10.59 -4.23
C ASP A 162 -18.15 10.77 -2.80
N LEU A 163 -17.52 11.91 -2.51
CA LEU A 163 -17.02 12.22 -1.17
C LEU A 163 -18.12 12.29 -0.11
N THR A 164 -19.35 12.58 -0.50
CA THR A 164 -20.53 12.59 0.37
C THR A 164 -20.98 11.20 0.79
N GLU A 165 -20.62 10.16 0.03
CA GLU A 165 -20.97 8.76 0.26
C GLU A 165 -19.91 8.01 1.08
N LEU A 166 -18.74 8.63 1.30
CA LEU A 166 -17.61 8.03 2.00
C LEU A 166 -17.47 8.53 3.43
N SER A 167 -17.07 7.62 4.33
CA SER A 167 -16.64 8.01 5.68
C SER A 167 -15.41 8.90 5.62
N TYR A 168 -15.36 9.91 6.47
CA TYR A 168 -14.18 10.78 6.59
C TYR A 168 -12.90 10.03 7.00
N SER A 169 -13.02 8.85 7.60
CA SER A 169 -11.88 8.01 7.96
C SER A 169 -11.02 7.60 6.75
N VAL A 170 -11.63 7.49 5.57
CA VAL A 170 -10.95 7.16 4.32
C VAL A 170 -9.94 8.23 3.91
N VAL A 171 -10.32 9.50 4.07
CA VAL A 171 -9.50 10.66 3.67
C VAL A 171 -8.62 11.21 4.80
N LYS A 172 -8.97 10.97 6.05
CA LYS A 172 -8.25 11.45 7.24
C LYS A 172 -6.79 10.96 7.30
N ARG A 173 -6.49 9.83 6.69
CA ARG A 173 -5.12 9.28 6.60
C ARG A 173 -4.18 10.10 5.72
N ILE A 174 -4.73 10.92 4.82
CA ILE A 174 -3.95 11.74 3.91
C ILE A 174 -3.47 12.98 4.69
N LYS A 175 -2.15 13.14 4.75
CA LYS A 175 -1.54 14.29 5.43
C LYS A 175 -1.36 15.43 4.44
N PHE A 176 -1.64 16.64 4.89
CA PHE A 176 -1.26 17.87 4.19
C PHE A 176 0.11 18.30 4.70
N ASN A 177 0.99 18.67 3.78
CA ASN A 177 2.32 19.17 4.11
C ASN A 177 2.45 20.57 3.49
N TYR A 178 2.60 21.58 4.31
CA TYR A 178 2.67 22.97 3.84
C TYR A 178 4.10 23.50 3.67
N SER A 179 5.11 22.61 3.74
CA SER A 179 6.49 22.90 3.34
C SER A 179 6.71 22.67 1.84
N THR A 180 7.96 22.76 1.39
CA THR A 180 8.38 22.39 0.03
C THR A 180 8.64 20.89 -0.15
N GLU A 181 8.40 20.09 0.89
CA GLU A 181 8.58 18.63 0.83
C GLU A 181 7.60 18.00 -0.16
N ASN A 182 8.12 17.26 -1.13
CA ASN A 182 7.34 16.65 -2.21
C ASN A 182 7.38 15.12 -2.23
N ARG A 183 8.05 14.48 -1.26
CA ARG A 183 8.01 13.03 -1.10
C ARG A 183 6.65 12.58 -0.55
N TYR A 184 6.17 11.47 -1.06
CA TYR A 184 4.89 10.91 -0.61
C TYR A 184 4.97 10.34 0.81
N PHE A 185 6.15 9.81 1.20
CA PHE A 185 6.44 9.25 2.53
C PHE A 185 7.56 10.03 3.23
N PRO A 186 7.37 11.30 3.60
CA PRO A 186 8.46 12.16 4.10
C PRO A 186 9.04 11.70 5.43
N ASN A 187 8.29 10.95 6.23
CA ASN A 187 8.70 10.48 7.55
C ASN A 187 9.45 9.13 7.51
N ASP A 188 9.39 8.40 6.39
CA ASP A 188 10.06 7.12 6.26
C ASP A 188 11.46 7.33 5.68
N GLN A 189 12.47 7.03 6.48
CA GLN A 189 13.87 7.20 6.09
C GLN A 189 14.33 6.12 5.09
N ILE A 190 13.70 4.96 5.15
CA ILE A 190 13.99 3.82 4.30
C ILE A 190 12.93 3.78 3.20
N GLN A 191 13.32 4.10 1.97
CA GLN A 191 12.46 4.09 0.79
C GLN A 191 13.24 3.49 -0.38
N TYR A 192 12.87 2.27 -0.78
CA TYR A 192 13.63 1.49 -1.73
C TYR A 192 12.73 0.60 -2.61
N LEU A 193 13.30 0.11 -3.68
CA LEU A 193 12.75 -1.00 -4.47
C LEU A 193 13.75 -2.14 -4.49
N PRO A 194 13.31 -3.41 -4.47
CA PRO A 194 14.20 -4.54 -4.69
C PRO A 194 14.88 -4.43 -6.04
N LEU A 195 16.21 -4.59 -6.10
CA LEU A 195 16.99 -4.40 -7.32
C LEU A 195 16.46 -5.24 -8.50
N ASN A 196 16.12 -6.48 -8.25
CA ASN A 196 15.60 -7.43 -9.25
C ASN A 196 14.07 -7.61 -9.19
N GLY A 197 13.36 -6.69 -8.51
CA GLY A 197 11.91 -6.73 -8.33
C GLY A 197 11.47 -7.59 -7.15
N TYR A 198 10.18 -7.50 -6.87
CA TYR A 198 9.59 -8.21 -5.74
C TYR A 198 9.52 -9.72 -5.97
N THR A 199 9.16 -10.16 -7.17
CA THR A 199 9.07 -11.60 -7.46
C THR A 199 10.40 -12.30 -7.17
N SER A 200 11.52 -11.70 -7.59
CA SER A 200 12.85 -12.25 -7.30
C SER A 200 13.19 -12.21 -5.79
N LEU A 201 12.74 -11.19 -5.05
CA LEU A 201 12.86 -11.16 -3.59
C LEU A 201 12.12 -12.35 -2.96
N PHE A 202 10.88 -12.62 -3.41
CA PHE A 202 10.08 -13.73 -2.89
C PHE A 202 10.66 -15.09 -3.26
N GLU A 203 11.18 -15.25 -4.47
CA GLU A 203 11.91 -16.48 -4.87
C GLU A 203 13.01 -16.82 -3.86
N LYS A 204 13.80 -15.82 -3.45
CA LYS A 204 14.87 -16.02 -2.47
C LYS A 204 14.37 -16.24 -1.04
N ILE A 205 13.24 -15.63 -0.63
CA ILE A 205 12.64 -15.89 0.67
C ILE A 205 12.17 -17.35 0.73
N TYR A 206 11.58 -17.86 -0.34
CA TYR A 206 11.07 -19.22 -0.42
C TYR A 206 12.14 -20.28 -0.73
N ASP A 207 13.34 -19.89 -1.14
CA ASP A 207 14.45 -20.81 -1.43
C ASP A 207 15.00 -21.41 -0.12
N HIS A 208 14.36 -22.48 0.33
CA HIS A 208 14.73 -23.25 1.51
C HIS A 208 14.25 -24.69 1.38
N GLU A 209 15.10 -25.66 1.78
CA GLU A 209 14.83 -27.10 1.62
C GLU A 209 13.54 -27.58 2.32
N ASN A 210 13.15 -26.92 3.40
CA ASN A 210 11.95 -27.24 4.18
C ASN A 210 10.69 -26.51 3.69
N ILE A 211 10.72 -25.81 2.56
CA ILE A 211 9.56 -25.10 2.01
C ILE A 211 9.13 -25.75 0.69
N GLN A 212 7.86 -26.09 0.61
CA GLN A 212 7.20 -26.52 -0.62
C GLN A 212 6.07 -25.58 -0.97
N ILE A 213 5.96 -25.19 -2.25
CA ILE A 213 4.94 -24.23 -2.73
C ILE A 213 4.09 -24.91 -3.79
N PHE A 214 2.77 -24.78 -3.63
CA PHE A 214 1.79 -25.20 -4.60
C PHE A 214 0.95 -24.00 -5.02
N LEU A 215 1.05 -23.62 -6.27
CA LEU A 215 0.30 -22.54 -6.92
C LEU A 215 -0.91 -23.13 -7.64
N ASP A 216 -1.87 -22.28 -8.02
CA ASP A 216 -3.17 -22.69 -8.56
C ASP A 216 -3.96 -23.62 -7.61
N GLU A 217 -3.61 -23.60 -6.31
CA GLU A 217 -4.20 -24.46 -5.30
C GLU A 217 -5.14 -23.66 -4.38
N LYS A 218 -6.41 -24.05 -4.39
CA LYS A 218 -7.41 -23.44 -3.50
C LYS A 218 -7.38 -24.10 -2.14
N PHE A 219 -7.49 -23.27 -1.11
CA PHE A 219 -7.62 -23.76 0.26
C PHE A 219 -8.94 -24.54 0.45
N ASP A 220 -8.81 -25.76 0.99
CA ASP A 220 -9.90 -26.57 1.49
C ASP A 220 -9.73 -26.79 3.00
N LYS A 221 -10.79 -26.57 3.79
CA LYS A 221 -10.76 -26.79 5.25
C LYS A 221 -10.38 -28.21 5.66
N ASN A 222 -10.54 -29.19 4.78
CA ASN A 222 -10.09 -30.56 5.06
C ASN A 222 -8.58 -30.66 5.22
N LEU A 223 -7.80 -29.80 4.54
CA LEU A 223 -6.35 -29.74 4.70
C LEU A 223 -5.92 -29.46 6.14
N LEU A 224 -6.75 -28.78 6.94
CA LEU A 224 -6.45 -28.52 8.36
C LEU A 224 -6.26 -29.79 9.19
N LYS A 225 -6.74 -30.94 8.71
CA LYS A 225 -6.57 -32.25 9.38
C LYS A 225 -5.22 -32.89 9.11
N GLU A 226 -4.51 -32.43 8.08
CA GLU A 226 -3.24 -33.02 7.60
C GLU A 226 -2.01 -32.32 8.17
N TYR A 227 -2.21 -31.12 8.77
CA TYR A 227 -1.14 -30.29 9.29
C TYR A 227 -1.31 -30.01 10.78
N SER A 228 -0.19 -29.87 11.49
CA SER A 228 -0.18 -29.53 12.92
C SER A 228 -0.67 -28.12 13.18
N PHE A 229 -0.35 -27.17 12.28
CA PHE A 229 -0.78 -25.79 12.33
C PHE A 229 -1.06 -25.23 10.95
N CYS A 230 -1.91 -24.21 10.88
CA CYS A 230 -2.21 -23.46 9.66
C CYS A 230 -2.14 -21.95 9.92
N PHE A 231 -1.32 -21.25 9.14
CA PHE A 231 -1.32 -19.78 9.05
C PHE A 231 -2.07 -19.38 7.79
N ASN A 232 -3.11 -18.60 7.96
CA ASN A 232 -4.00 -18.24 6.87
C ASN A 232 -4.01 -16.72 6.63
N SER A 233 -3.64 -16.29 5.43
CA SER A 233 -3.69 -14.89 5.00
C SER A 233 -4.75 -14.61 3.93
N MET A 234 -5.68 -15.54 3.69
CA MET A 234 -6.83 -15.29 2.83
C MET A 234 -7.84 -14.32 3.49
N PRO A 235 -8.78 -13.73 2.75
CA PRO A 235 -9.85 -12.93 3.33
C PRO A 235 -10.63 -13.73 4.40
N ILE A 236 -10.86 -13.12 5.56
CA ILE A 236 -11.47 -13.82 6.68
C ILE A 236 -12.93 -14.21 6.42
N ASP A 237 -13.65 -13.39 5.66
CA ASP A 237 -15.01 -13.69 5.23
C ASP A 237 -15.06 -14.89 4.26
N GLU A 238 -14.09 -15.00 3.34
CA GLU A 238 -13.91 -16.18 2.47
C GLU A 238 -13.62 -17.43 3.31
N PHE A 239 -12.76 -17.33 4.34
CA PHE A 239 -12.47 -18.45 5.24
C PHE A 239 -13.71 -18.97 5.97
N TYR A 240 -14.63 -18.09 6.33
CA TYR A 240 -15.89 -18.44 6.98
C TYR A 240 -17.07 -18.62 5.99
N ASP A 241 -16.79 -18.85 4.70
CA ASP A 241 -17.78 -19.10 3.64
C ASP A 241 -18.84 -18.01 3.55
N TYR A 242 -18.43 -16.76 3.86
CA TYR A 242 -19.29 -15.56 3.85
C TYR A 242 -20.54 -15.67 4.74
N GLN A 243 -20.53 -16.57 5.74
CA GLN A 243 -21.69 -16.81 6.62
C GLN A 243 -22.16 -15.57 7.39
N TYR A 244 -21.31 -14.56 7.54
CA TYR A 244 -21.61 -13.27 8.18
C TYR A 244 -21.70 -12.11 7.18
N GLY A 245 -21.74 -12.41 5.89
CA GLY A 245 -21.69 -11.44 4.79
C GLY A 245 -20.29 -11.16 4.31
N HIS A 246 -20.21 -10.40 3.20
CA HIS A 246 -18.92 -9.95 2.63
C HIS A 246 -18.39 -8.76 3.41
N LEU A 247 -17.09 -8.74 3.64
CA LEU A 247 -16.39 -7.54 4.11
C LEU A 247 -16.30 -6.51 2.97
N PRO A 248 -16.46 -5.21 3.28
CA PRO A 248 -16.42 -4.16 2.27
C PRO A 248 -15.03 -3.96 1.68
#